data_794d6c928c5bf4f9d73270dc6c3bed02
#
_entry.id   794d6c928c5bf4f9d73270dc6c3bed02
#
_cell.length_a   1.000
_cell.length_b   1.000
_cell.length_c   1.000
_cell.angle_alpha   90.00
_cell.angle_beta   90.00
_cell.angle_gamma   90.00
#
_symmetry.space_group_name_H-M   'P 1'
#
loop_
_entity.id
_entity.type
_entity.pdbx_description
1 polymer ?
#
loop_
_entity_poly.entity_id
_entity_poly.type
_entity_poly.pdbx_seq_one_letter_code
_entity_poly.pdbx_strand_id
1 'polypeptide(L)'
;MAKIRKPLRCTIAAALALSVFGPLAAQAAELPVGTVISAENIDKIKDDTFEGHKISSLLTEKMEWRIRNNGWKLPLAKSKEVKLDPSWVKASQANAGKTKINSETCQIDGWTAGQPFPDIDMQDPQAAEKVVWNWHLGQLLGDVAIVPFYTQVLIDGEKGIHAEPIAEFTRYSMKGRLSGEHTQGDGSERGRQLLYFKSPSDMKGLGTFTIQYDSAKVNDVWAYVPAVRRVRRLSGGAWMDPVGSSDQLQDDLDIFNARPCWYPGYKMLGKRHVLAVMHSKYPLWNTQGKAAEEKYPVLENKPPYWNMNNNDFEPREVYVIEATTPSEHPYSKKIIYVDTKFPRIHYGEAYNRKGEFWKFMEWHSYPGKGEDGFLDIRTAGGAIIDFQRNHATVSLIDTSTWKTNPPGVKETDISLQSLQAAGK
;
A
#
# COMPACT_ATOMS: atom_id res chain seq x y z
N MET A 1 -30.86 -88.95 56.60
CA MET A 1 -29.68 -88.48 55.86
C MET A 1 -30.09 -87.23 55.08
N ALA A 2 -29.81 -86.09 55.63
CA ALA A 2 -30.19 -84.79 55.03
C ALA A 2 -28.96 -84.08 54.53
N LYS A 3 -28.92 -83.79 53.23
CA LYS A 3 -27.84 -82.96 52.60
C LYS A 3 -28.18 -81.50 52.71
N ILE A 4 -27.36 -80.77 53.47
CA ILE A 4 -27.41 -79.32 53.62
C ILE A 4 -26.84 -78.67 52.33
N ARG A 5 -27.64 -77.85 51.66
CA ARG A 5 -27.17 -76.95 50.54
C ARG A 5 -26.75 -75.63 51.12
N LYS A 6 -25.52 -75.18 50.78
CA LYS A 6 -24.99 -73.85 51.10
C LYS A 6 -25.51 -72.85 50.09
N PRO A 7 -25.83 -71.59 50.46
CA PRO A 7 -26.22 -70.55 49.49
C PRO A 7 -24.99 -69.92 48.85
N LEU A 8 -25.13 -69.67 47.53
CA LEU A 8 -24.15 -68.99 46.68
C LEU A 8 -24.29 -67.50 46.92
N ARG A 9 -23.24 -66.86 47.38
CA ARG A 9 -23.19 -65.36 47.48
C ARG A 9 -22.77 -64.78 46.11
N CYS A 10 -23.68 -64.06 45.42
CA CYS A 10 -23.37 -63.25 44.30
C CYS A 10 -22.74 -61.96 44.79
N THR A 11 -21.47 -61.73 44.45
CA THR A 11 -20.79 -60.42 44.62
C THR A 11 -20.99 -59.61 43.37
N ILE A 12 -21.77 -58.51 43.47
CA ILE A 12 -21.94 -57.50 42.40
C ILE A 12 -20.74 -56.57 42.47
N ALA A 13 -19.83 -56.70 41.52
CA ALA A 13 -18.75 -55.72 41.34
C ALA A 13 -19.31 -54.48 40.58
N ALA A 14 -19.48 -53.37 41.28
CA ALA A 14 -19.80 -52.08 40.67
C ALA A 14 -18.52 -51.52 40.02
N ALA A 15 -18.46 -51.56 38.70
CA ALA A 15 -17.41 -50.88 37.94
C ALA A 15 -17.74 -49.37 37.91
N LEU A 16 -17.01 -48.53 38.65
CA LEU A 16 -16.98 -47.09 38.50
C LEU A 16 -16.24 -46.76 37.20
N ALA A 17 -16.98 -46.37 36.15
CA ALA A 17 -16.41 -45.76 34.97
C ALA A 17 -16.05 -44.30 35.31
N LEU A 18 -14.79 -44.00 35.60
CA LEU A 18 -14.25 -42.64 35.58
C LEU A 18 -14.24 -42.13 34.12
N SER A 19 -15.23 -41.35 33.76
CA SER A 19 -15.18 -40.53 32.54
C SER A 19 -14.15 -39.42 32.74
N VAL A 20 -12.96 -39.63 32.20
CA VAL A 20 -11.95 -38.56 32.05
C VAL A 20 -12.47 -37.57 31.01
N PHE A 21 -13.14 -36.53 31.46
CA PHE A 21 -13.34 -35.33 30.64
C PHE A 21 -11.98 -34.64 30.53
N GLY A 22 -11.19 -34.99 29.51
CA GLY A 22 -10.09 -34.17 29.08
C GLY A 22 -10.66 -32.80 28.63
N PRO A 23 -9.93 -31.69 28.82
CA PRO A 23 -10.38 -30.41 28.29
C PRO A 23 -10.58 -30.56 26.77
N LEU A 24 -11.83 -30.41 26.31
CA LEU A 24 -12.07 -30.21 24.88
C LEU A 24 -11.26 -28.94 24.49
N ALA A 25 -10.17 -29.14 23.77
CA ALA A 25 -9.52 -28.04 23.09
C ALA A 25 -10.59 -27.37 22.23
N ALA A 26 -10.92 -26.12 22.53
CA ALA A 26 -11.85 -25.37 21.74
C ALA A 26 -11.35 -25.39 20.29
N GLN A 27 -12.11 -26.02 19.41
CA GLN A 27 -11.77 -26.14 18.01
C GLN A 27 -11.85 -24.70 17.45
N ALA A 28 -10.79 -24.25 16.77
CA ALA A 28 -10.75 -22.94 16.12
C ALA A 28 -11.98 -22.78 15.21
N ALA A 29 -12.75 -21.73 15.43
CA ALA A 29 -13.96 -21.46 14.67
C ALA A 29 -13.61 -20.67 13.38
N GLU A 30 -14.31 -20.97 12.28
CA GLU A 30 -14.25 -20.12 11.08
C GLU A 30 -15.14 -18.90 11.31
N LEU A 31 -14.55 -17.70 11.28
CA LEU A 31 -15.26 -16.46 11.54
C LEU A 31 -16.12 -16.06 10.34
N PRO A 32 -17.35 -15.56 10.58
CA PRO A 32 -18.20 -15.08 9.51
C PRO A 32 -17.68 -13.77 8.86
N VAL A 33 -18.00 -13.57 7.59
CA VAL A 33 -17.80 -12.29 6.89
C VAL A 33 -18.49 -11.18 7.67
N GLY A 34 -17.83 -10.03 7.77
CA GLY A 34 -18.32 -8.88 8.54
C GLY A 34 -17.93 -8.92 10.02
N THR A 35 -17.27 -9.99 10.50
CA THR A 35 -16.63 -9.94 11.82
C THR A 35 -15.62 -8.79 11.86
N VAL A 36 -15.70 -7.95 12.89
CA VAL A 36 -14.78 -6.83 13.07
C VAL A 36 -13.72 -7.22 14.10
N ILE A 37 -12.46 -7.32 13.67
CA ILE A 37 -11.34 -7.49 14.58
C ILE A 37 -11.10 -6.15 15.27
N SER A 38 -11.02 -6.17 16.61
CA SER A 38 -10.83 -4.97 17.44
C SER A 38 -10.09 -5.31 18.73
N ALA A 39 -9.70 -4.29 19.50
CA ALA A 39 -9.04 -4.48 20.80
C ALA A 39 -9.89 -5.28 21.78
N GLU A 40 -11.21 -5.21 21.67
CA GLU A 40 -12.16 -5.88 22.60
C GLU A 40 -12.26 -7.38 22.35
N ASN A 41 -11.93 -7.86 21.16
CA ASN A 41 -12.12 -9.28 20.81
C ASN A 41 -10.88 -10.03 20.33
N ILE A 42 -9.81 -9.34 19.95
CA ILE A 42 -8.61 -9.93 19.32
C ILE A 42 -8.05 -11.11 20.13
N ASP A 43 -8.02 -11.01 21.47
CA ASP A 43 -7.51 -12.10 22.32
C ASP A 43 -8.39 -13.35 22.32
N LYS A 44 -9.69 -13.18 22.06
CA LYS A 44 -10.67 -14.26 22.01
C LYS A 44 -10.64 -15.00 20.69
N ILE A 45 -10.41 -14.26 19.57
CA ILE A 45 -10.53 -14.77 18.20
C ILE A 45 -9.19 -15.02 17.51
N LYS A 46 -8.05 -14.72 18.15
CA LYS A 46 -6.71 -14.83 17.54
C LYS A 46 -6.37 -16.23 17.00
N ASP A 47 -6.94 -17.29 17.61
CA ASP A 47 -6.75 -18.67 17.20
C ASP A 47 -7.86 -19.18 16.28
N ASP A 48 -8.94 -18.42 16.09
CA ASP A 48 -9.96 -18.66 15.09
C ASP A 48 -9.43 -18.44 13.69
N THR A 49 -10.16 -18.91 12.69
CA THR A 49 -9.74 -18.82 11.29
C THR A 49 -10.66 -17.92 10.47
N PHE A 50 -10.10 -17.39 9.39
CA PHE A 50 -10.84 -16.73 8.34
C PHE A 50 -10.23 -17.13 6.98
N GLU A 51 -11.05 -17.66 6.09
CA GLU A 51 -10.60 -18.28 4.82
C GLU A 51 -9.46 -19.30 5.04
N GLY A 52 -9.56 -20.09 6.14
CA GLY A 52 -8.59 -21.12 6.49
C GLY A 52 -7.27 -20.60 7.10
N HIS A 53 -7.12 -19.30 7.32
CA HIS A 53 -5.96 -18.69 7.96
C HIS A 53 -6.28 -18.27 9.39
N LYS A 54 -5.41 -18.59 10.35
CA LYS A 54 -5.56 -18.08 11.72
C LYS A 54 -5.52 -16.55 11.74
N ILE A 55 -6.40 -15.92 12.52
CA ILE A 55 -6.44 -14.44 12.65
C ILE A 55 -5.08 -13.90 13.08
N SER A 56 -4.41 -14.51 14.05
CA SER A 56 -3.06 -14.12 14.47
C SER A 56 -2.02 -14.19 13.34
N SER A 57 -2.19 -15.09 12.36
CA SER A 57 -1.30 -15.18 11.21
C SER A 57 -1.59 -14.14 10.13
N LEU A 58 -2.80 -13.58 10.11
CA LEU A 58 -3.23 -12.52 9.17
C LEU A 58 -2.82 -11.11 9.63
N LEU A 59 -2.36 -10.95 10.87
CA LEU A 59 -1.94 -9.68 11.42
C LEU A 59 -0.41 -9.61 11.51
N THR A 60 0.18 -8.48 11.12
CA THR A 60 1.57 -8.20 11.48
C THR A 60 1.65 -7.73 12.93
N GLU A 61 2.83 -7.76 13.53
CA GLU A 61 3.05 -7.24 14.88
C GLU A 61 2.56 -5.79 15.02
N LYS A 62 2.82 -4.96 14.00
CA LYS A 62 2.44 -3.53 14.03
C LYS A 62 0.95 -3.33 13.77
N MET A 63 0.30 -4.19 12.99
CA MET A 63 -1.17 -4.20 12.86
C MET A 63 -1.82 -4.53 14.20
N GLU A 64 -1.38 -5.61 14.86
CA GLU A 64 -1.91 -6.00 16.16
C GLU A 64 -1.68 -4.90 17.20
N TRP A 65 -0.49 -4.30 17.23
CA TRP A 65 -0.20 -3.17 18.10
C TRP A 65 -1.13 -1.98 17.86
N ARG A 66 -1.42 -1.62 16.59
CA ARG A 66 -2.37 -0.55 16.25
C ARG A 66 -3.80 -0.87 16.69
N ILE A 67 -4.25 -2.11 16.51
CA ILE A 67 -5.57 -2.55 16.98
C ILE A 67 -5.68 -2.31 18.48
N ARG A 68 -4.69 -2.75 19.27
CA ARG A 68 -4.69 -2.68 20.72
C ARG A 68 -4.55 -1.26 21.27
N ASN A 69 -3.71 -0.44 20.65
CA ASN A 69 -3.29 0.86 21.21
C ASN A 69 -3.94 2.07 20.53
N ASN A 70 -4.39 1.93 19.28
CA ASN A 70 -4.98 3.04 18.53
C ASN A 70 -6.46 2.81 18.14
N GLY A 71 -7.08 1.72 18.59
CA GLY A 71 -8.48 1.43 18.31
C GLY A 71 -8.78 1.12 16.84
N TRP A 72 -7.78 0.72 16.07
CA TRP A 72 -7.98 0.33 14.67
C TRP A 72 -8.87 -0.91 14.57
N LYS A 73 -9.83 -0.89 13.65
CA LYS A 73 -10.82 -1.95 13.46
C LYS A 73 -10.75 -2.49 12.05
N LEU A 74 -10.80 -3.81 11.93
CA LEU A 74 -10.65 -4.52 10.65
C LEU A 74 -11.91 -5.36 10.40
N PRO A 75 -12.91 -4.84 9.68
CA PRO A 75 -14.03 -5.64 9.19
C PRO A 75 -13.56 -6.67 8.17
N LEU A 76 -13.83 -7.96 8.41
CA LEU A 76 -13.42 -9.05 7.53
C LEU A 76 -14.32 -9.17 6.30
N ALA A 77 -13.72 -9.30 5.13
CA ALA A 77 -14.38 -9.62 3.88
C ALA A 77 -13.68 -10.77 3.17
N LYS A 78 -14.45 -11.53 2.37
CA LYS A 78 -13.87 -12.56 1.51
C LYS A 78 -12.93 -11.96 0.48
N SER A 79 -11.84 -12.66 0.26
CA SER A 79 -10.92 -12.37 -0.84
C SER A 79 -11.65 -12.42 -2.18
N LYS A 80 -11.47 -11.39 -2.99
CA LYS A 80 -12.00 -11.31 -4.34
C LYS A 80 -10.87 -11.37 -5.35
N GLU A 81 -11.14 -11.99 -6.48
CA GLU A 81 -10.21 -12.00 -7.60
C GLU A 81 -10.08 -10.58 -8.18
N VAL A 82 -8.84 -10.16 -8.40
CA VAL A 82 -8.51 -8.93 -9.11
C VAL A 82 -8.25 -9.29 -10.57
N LYS A 83 -9.11 -8.78 -11.46
CA LYS A 83 -8.90 -8.94 -12.90
C LYS A 83 -7.77 -8.03 -13.36
N LEU A 84 -6.74 -8.62 -13.94
CA LEU A 84 -5.59 -7.90 -14.49
C LEU A 84 -5.80 -7.60 -15.97
N ASP A 85 -5.28 -6.48 -16.43
CA ASP A 85 -5.37 -6.12 -17.85
C ASP A 85 -4.64 -7.15 -18.74
N PRO A 86 -5.32 -7.65 -19.81
CA PRO A 86 -4.72 -8.66 -20.67
C PRO A 86 -3.43 -8.22 -21.35
N SER A 87 -3.28 -6.92 -21.69
CA SER A 87 -2.05 -6.39 -22.31
C SER A 87 -0.90 -6.41 -21.32
N TRP A 88 -1.17 -6.07 -20.05
CA TRP A 88 -0.18 -6.15 -18.98
C TRP A 88 0.24 -7.59 -18.68
N VAL A 89 -0.72 -8.53 -18.62
CA VAL A 89 -0.45 -9.96 -18.42
C VAL A 89 0.44 -10.50 -19.54
N LYS A 90 0.09 -10.20 -20.80
CA LYS A 90 0.86 -10.63 -21.99
C LYS A 90 2.28 -10.07 -21.94
N ALA A 91 2.44 -8.78 -21.66
CA ALA A 91 3.76 -8.13 -21.57
C ALA A 91 4.60 -8.73 -20.43
N SER A 92 4.00 -8.96 -19.26
CA SER A 92 4.67 -9.58 -18.12
C SER A 92 5.14 -11.01 -18.44
N GLN A 93 4.27 -11.84 -19.03
CA GLN A 93 4.64 -13.20 -19.44
C GLN A 93 5.76 -13.23 -20.48
N ALA A 94 5.81 -12.25 -21.37
CA ALA A 94 6.89 -12.13 -22.36
C ALA A 94 8.27 -11.89 -21.74
N ASN A 95 8.33 -11.39 -20.51
CA ASN A 95 9.57 -11.12 -19.75
C ASN A 95 10.13 -12.36 -19.05
N ALA A 96 9.33 -13.43 -18.87
CA ALA A 96 9.72 -14.63 -18.12
C ALA A 96 11.05 -15.20 -18.64
N GLY A 97 12.04 -15.31 -17.75
CA GLY A 97 13.37 -15.83 -18.03
C GLY A 97 14.26 -14.96 -18.96
N LYS A 98 13.80 -13.78 -19.40
CA LYS A 98 14.52 -12.94 -20.35
C LYS A 98 15.13 -11.68 -19.74
N THR A 99 14.54 -11.19 -18.64
CA THR A 99 14.94 -9.95 -17.98
C THR A 99 16.03 -10.20 -16.95
N LYS A 100 16.93 -9.23 -16.79
CA LYS A 100 18.01 -9.28 -15.80
C LYS A 100 18.22 -7.90 -15.17
N ILE A 101 18.52 -7.88 -13.87
CA ILE A 101 18.94 -6.65 -13.18
C ILE A 101 20.35 -6.31 -13.66
N ASN A 102 20.51 -5.10 -14.17
CA ASN A 102 21.79 -4.52 -14.53
C ASN A 102 22.17 -3.47 -13.47
N SER A 103 22.99 -3.87 -12.51
CA SER A 103 23.39 -3.01 -11.40
C SER A 103 24.31 -1.88 -11.83
N GLU A 104 25.06 -2.01 -12.94
CA GLU A 104 25.96 -0.96 -13.44
C GLU A 104 25.18 0.22 -14.02
N THR A 105 24.13 -0.06 -14.79
CA THR A 105 23.28 0.96 -15.41
C THR A 105 22.07 1.32 -14.57
N CYS A 106 21.78 0.50 -13.54
CA CYS A 106 20.55 0.59 -12.76
C CYS A 106 19.28 0.46 -13.62
N GLN A 107 19.27 -0.53 -14.49
CA GLN A 107 18.19 -0.82 -15.44
C GLN A 107 17.83 -2.31 -15.39
N ILE A 108 16.75 -2.65 -16.07
CA ILE A 108 16.39 -4.05 -16.32
C ILE A 108 16.63 -4.35 -17.79
N ASP A 109 17.69 -5.13 -18.07
CA ASP A 109 17.99 -5.58 -19.42
C ASP A 109 16.88 -6.50 -19.93
N GLY A 110 16.49 -6.31 -21.19
CA GLY A 110 15.47 -7.11 -21.87
C GLY A 110 14.02 -6.75 -21.50
N TRP A 111 13.78 -5.80 -20.59
CA TRP A 111 12.44 -5.33 -20.24
C TRP A 111 11.92 -4.29 -21.23
N THR A 112 10.64 -4.42 -21.61
CA THR A 112 9.96 -3.46 -22.48
C THR A 112 8.70 -2.88 -21.84
N ALA A 113 7.85 -3.72 -21.25
CA ALA A 113 6.62 -3.32 -20.57
C ALA A 113 6.14 -4.43 -19.60
N GLY A 114 5.15 -4.15 -18.79
CA GLY A 114 4.60 -5.09 -17.80
C GLY A 114 5.55 -5.32 -16.62
N GLN A 115 5.31 -6.39 -15.88
CA GLN A 115 6.13 -6.80 -14.74
C GLN A 115 7.45 -7.43 -15.23
N PRO A 116 8.61 -6.90 -14.82
CA PRO A 116 9.90 -7.43 -15.30
C PRO A 116 10.16 -8.90 -14.93
N PHE A 117 9.79 -9.31 -13.72
CA PHE A 117 10.06 -10.64 -13.17
C PHE A 117 8.75 -11.30 -12.75
N PRO A 118 7.97 -11.89 -13.68
CA PRO A 118 6.68 -12.49 -13.36
C PRO A 118 6.81 -13.70 -12.41
N ASP A 119 7.91 -14.42 -12.51
CA ASP A 119 8.19 -15.60 -11.71
C ASP A 119 9.29 -15.28 -10.69
N ILE A 120 8.94 -15.30 -9.40
CA ILE A 120 9.86 -15.06 -8.30
C ILE A 120 10.23 -16.38 -7.63
N ASP A 121 11.46 -16.83 -7.86
CA ASP A 121 12.04 -17.94 -7.11
C ASP A 121 12.52 -17.41 -5.73
N MET A 122 11.93 -17.94 -4.66
CA MET A 122 12.27 -17.55 -3.29
C MET A 122 13.70 -17.95 -2.87
N GLN A 123 14.35 -18.85 -3.61
CA GLN A 123 15.74 -19.25 -3.39
C GLN A 123 16.74 -18.35 -4.13
N ASP A 124 16.26 -17.50 -5.03
CA ASP A 124 17.11 -16.56 -5.75
C ASP A 124 17.62 -15.47 -4.78
N PRO A 125 18.95 -15.26 -4.68
CA PRO A 125 19.52 -14.20 -3.86
C PRO A 125 18.99 -12.79 -4.18
N GLN A 126 18.53 -12.57 -5.42
CA GLN A 126 17.95 -11.32 -5.88
C GLN A 126 16.41 -11.28 -5.77
N ALA A 127 15.77 -12.30 -5.20
CA ALA A 127 14.29 -12.38 -5.14
C ALA A 127 13.65 -11.09 -4.61
N ALA A 128 14.15 -10.56 -3.50
CA ALA A 128 13.63 -9.34 -2.89
C ALA A 128 13.77 -8.13 -3.82
N GLU A 129 14.94 -7.95 -4.42
CA GLU A 129 15.21 -6.85 -5.35
C GLU A 129 14.33 -6.96 -6.61
N LYS A 130 14.15 -8.17 -7.16
CA LYS A 130 13.23 -8.42 -8.29
C LYS A 130 11.79 -8.03 -7.98
N VAL A 131 11.28 -8.30 -6.78
CA VAL A 131 9.94 -7.87 -6.35
C VAL A 131 9.86 -6.34 -6.29
N VAL A 132 10.89 -5.67 -5.78
CA VAL A 132 10.93 -4.19 -5.73
C VAL A 132 11.01 -3.59 -7.14
N TRP A 133 11.77 -4.20 -8.06
CA TRP A 133 11.77 -3.81 -9.47
C TRP A 133 10.41 -4.03 -10.15
N ASN A 134 9.71 -5.12 -9.83
CA ASN A 134 8.33 -5.35 -10.29
C ASN A 134 7.42 -4.21 -9.83
N TRP A 135 7.50 -3.80 -8.57
CA TRP A 135 6.78 -2.65 -8.06
C TRP A 135 7.15 -1.36 -8.81
N HIS A 136 8.43 -1.11 -9.00
CA HIS A 136 8.90 0.13 -9.61
C HIS A 136 8.47 0.29 -11.08
N LEU A 137 8.46 -0.80 -11.86
CA LEU A 137 8.24 -0.76 -13.30
C LEU A 137 6.88 -1.32 -13.75
N GLY A 138 6.31 -2.27 -13.00
CA GLY A 138 5.16 -3.06 -13.43
C GLY A 138 3.80 -2.61 -12.88
N GLN A 139 3.67 -1.41 -12.30
CA GLN A 139 2.41 -0.95 -11.71
C GLN A 139 1.27 -0.87 -12.74
N LEU A 140 0.07 -1.33 -12.35
CA LEU A 140 -1.13 -1.30 -13.19
C LEU A 140 -1.86 0.05 -13.07
N LEU A 141 -1.23 1.13 -13.48
CA LEU A 141 -1.78 2.49 -13.45
C LEU A 141 -2.10 3.04 -14.85
N GLY A 142 -1.88 2.25 -15.90
CA GLY A 142 -1.92 2.69 -17.29
C GLY A 142 -0.68 3.50 -17.69
N ASP A 143 -0.65 3.93 -18.94
CA ASP A 143 0.42 4.77 -19.49
C ASP A 143 0.32 6.21 -19.02
N VAL A 144 -0.91 6.66 -18.78
CA VAL A 144 -1.24 7.99 -18.25
C VAL A 144 -2.24 7.84 -17.11
N ALA A 145 -1.96 8.46 -15.97
CA ALA A 145 -2.88 8.54 -14.85
C ALA A 145 -3.04 9.99 -14.41
N ILE A 146 -4.29 10.46 -14.32
CA ILE A 146 -4.64 11.79 -13.82
C ILE A 146 -5.55 11.61 -12.61
N VAL A 147 -5.15 12.20 -11.50
CA VAL A 147 -5.87 12.20 -10.22
C VAL A 147 -6.27 13.64 -9.89
N PRO A 148 -7.46 14.09 -10.31
CA PRO A 148 -7.85 15.50 -10.17
C PRO A 148 -8.05 15.95 -8.73
N PHE A 149 -8.39 15.01 -7.85
CA PHE A 149 -8.64 15.29 -6.42
C PHE A 149 -7.91 14.28 -5.54
N TYR A 150 -6.68 14.64 -5.19
CA TYR A 150 -5.84 13.98 -4.22
C TYR A 150 -5.86 14.83 -2.95
N THR A 151 -6.69 14.42 -1.98
CA THR A 151 -6.83 15.14 -0.71
C THR A 151 -5.88 14.56 0.32
N GLN A 152 -5.07 15.40 0.93
CA GLN A 152 -4.26 15.05 2.10
C GLN A 152 -4.92 15.63 3.34
N VAL A 153 -5.33 14.79 4.27
CA VAL A 153 -5.90 15.22 5.56
C VAL A 153 -4.79 15.11 6.60
N LEU A 154 -4.33 16.24 7.12
CA LEU A 154 -3.29 16.31 8.14
C LEU A 154 -3.94 16.27 9.52
N ILE A 155 -3.56 15.30 10.35
CA ILE A 155 -4.26 14.95 11.59
C ILE A 155 -3.29 14.94 12.76
N ASP A 156 -3.56 15.78 13.74
CA ASP A 156 -2.98 15.68 15.09
C ASP A 156 -3.76 14.64 15.90
N GLY A 157 -3.08 13.68 16.53
CA GLY A 157 -3.71 12.56 17.22
C GLY A 157 -4.54 12.94 18.47
N GLU A 158 -4.38 14.15 18.97
CA GLU A 158 -5.14 14.66 20.11
C GLU A 158 -6.21 15.69 19.71
N LYS A 159 -5.91 16.52 18.69
CA LYS A 159 -6.74 17.68 18.32
C LYS A 159 -7.59 17.44 17.07
N GLY A 160 -7.28 16.38 16.30
CA GLY A 160 -7.99 16.06 15.07
C GLY A 160 -7.42 16.74 13.83
N ILE A 161 -8.27 16.96 12.84
CA ILE A 161 -7.89 17.52 11.53
C ILE A 161 -7.50 18.98 11.66
N HIS A 162 -6.34 19.37 11.13
CA HIS A 162 -5.87 20.75 11.15
C HIS A 162 -5.55 21.34 9.77
N ALA A 163 -5.40 20.50 8.73
CA ALA A 163 -5.20 20.94 7.35
C ALA A 163 -5.72 19.93 6.34
N GLU A 164 -6.16 20.39 5.17
CA GLU A 164 -6.81 19.58 4.14
C GLU A 164 -6.39 20.04 2.73
N PRO A 165 -5.09 20.01 2.39
CA PRO A 165 -4.66 20.37 1.04
C PRO A 165 -5.21 19.39 0.01
N ILE A 166 -5.70 19.93 -1.11
CA ILE A 166 -6.18 19.17 -2.27
C ILE A 166 -5.26 19.46 -3.44
N ALA A 167 -4.71 18.42 -4.03
CA ALA A 167 -3.83 18.50 -5.18
C ALA A 167 -4.42 17.79 -6.41
N GLU A 168 -3.91 18.13 -7.57
CA GLU A 168 -3.99 17.30 -8.76
C GLU A 168 -2.64 16.64 -9.00
N PHE A 169 -2.66 15.36 -9.32
CA PHE A 169 -1.48 14.61 -9.66
C PHE A 169 -1.64 13.97 -11.04
N THR A 170 -0.65 14.15 -11.89
CA THR A 170 -0.58 13.53 -13.21
C THR A 170 0.73 12.76 -13.35
N ARG A 171 0.63 11.53 -13.83
CA ARG A 171 1.75 10.68 -14.21
C ARG A 171 1.65 10.34 -15.70
N TYR A 172 2.77 10.44 -16.40
CA TYR A 172 2.91 10.06 -17.79
C TYR A 172 4.12 9.13 -17.94
N SER A 173 3.89 7.92 -18.42
CA SER A 173 4.94 6.94 -18.66
C SER A 173 5.60 7.21 -20.01
N MET A 174 6.91 7.40 -20.02
CA MET A 174 7.72 7.49 -21.24
C MET A 174 8.22 6.12 -21.67
N LYS A 175 8.39 5.19 -20.72
CA LYS A 175 8.86 3.83 -20.92
C LYS A 175 7.96 2.82 -20.21
N GLY A 176 7.88 1.60 -20.72
CA GLY A 176 7.04 0.55 -20.17
C GLY A 176 5.57 0.67 -20.55
N ARG A 177 5.27 1.41 -21.61
CA ARG A 177 3.91 1.67 -22.09
C ARG A 177 3.28 0.39 -22.64
N LEU A 178 1.99 0.27 -22.40
CA LEU A 178 1.18 -0.87 -22.87
C LEU A 178 0.34 -0.52 -24.11
N SER A 179 0.20 0.79 -24.42
CA SER A 179 -0.45 1.25 -25.65
C SER A 179 0.57 1.84 -26.64
N GLY A 180 0.49 1.45 -27.89
CA GLY A 180 1.39 1.92 -28.94
C GLY A 180 2.85 1.49 -28.75
N GLU A 181 3.79 2.43 -28.91
CA GLU A 181 5.20 2.18 -28.70
C GLU A 181 5.52 2.09 -27.19
N HIS A 182 6.27 1.06 -26.80
CA HIS A 182 6.65 0.84 -25.40
C HIS A 182 7.57 1.91 -24.82
N THR A 183 8.26 2.65 -25.70
CA THR A 183 9.19 3.72 -25.33
C THR A 183 8.94 4.94 -26.19
N GLN A 184 8.87 6.11 -25.57
CA GLN A 184 8.79 7.40 -26.26
C GLN A 184 10.08 8.20 -26.04
N GLY A 185 10.41 9.09 -26.97
CA GLY A 185 11.64 9.87 -26.94
C GLY A 185 12.88 9.02 -27.18
N ASP A 186 13.99 9.39 -26.55
CA ASP A 186 15.28 8.69 -26.68
C ASP A 186 15.46 7.52 -25.71
N GLY A 187 14.45 7.20 -24.90
CA GLY A 187 14.47 6.14 -23.90
C GLY A 187 15.25 6.46 -22.61
N SER A 188 15.76 7.66 -22.45
CA SER A 188 16.46 8.08 -21.21
C SER A 188 15.50 8.38 -20.06
N GLU A 189 14.29 8.85 -20.37
CA GLU A 189 13.25 9.14 -19.42
C GLU A 189 12.36 7.91 -19.17
N ARG A 190 12.11 7.59 -17.91
CA ARG A 190 11.11 6.60 -17.52
C ARG A 190 9.71 7.19 -17.53
N GLY A 191 9.59 8.43 -17.06
CA GLY A 191 8.30 9.12 -16.98
C GLY A 191 8.38 10.53 -16.45
N ARG A 192 7.25 11.21 -16.53
CA ARG A 192 7.06 12.57 -16.05
C ARG A 192 5.91 12.63 -15.05
N GLN A 193 6.02 13.49 -14.06
CA GLN A 193 4.97 13.71 -13.07
C GLN A 193 4.74 15.21 -12.88
N LEU A 194 3.49 15.55 -12.69
CA LEU A 194 3.04 16.88 -12.36
C LEU A 194 2.14 16.81 -11.14
N LEU A 195 2.46 17.56 -10.09
CA LEU A 195 1.64 17.69 -8.91
C LEU A 195 1.48 19.17 -8.61
N TYR A 196 0.26 19.64 -8.39
CA TYR A 196 0.01 21.01 -7.93
C TYR A 196 -1.23 21.07 -7.03
N PHE A 197 -1.17 21.95 -6.04
CA PHE A 197 -2.27 22.15 -5.11
C PHE A 197 -3.35 23.04 -5.71
N LYS A 198 -4.59 22.64 -5.49
CA LYS A 198 -5.82 23.37 -5.88
C LYS A 198 -6.41 24.14 -4.70
N SER A 199 -6.18 23.66 -3.49
CA SER A 199 -6.72 24.18 -2.24
C SER A 199 -5.77 23.84 -1.09
N PRO A 200 -5.71 24.64 -0.03
CA PRO A 200 -6.39 25.93 0.18
C PRO A 200 -5.79 27.06 -0.69
N SER A 201 -6.35 28.27 -0.58
CA SER A 201 -6.01 29.39 -1.45
C SER A 201 -4.55 29.85 -1.38
N ASP A 202 -3.93 29.74 -0.22
CA ASP A 202 -2.51 30.07 0.03
C ASP A 202 -1.55 29.04 -0.58
N MET A 203 -2.00 27.82 -0.82
CA MET A 203 -1.25 26.75 -1.49
C MET A 203 -1.56 26.64 -2.98
N LYS A 204 -2.64 27.30 -3.45
CA LYS A 204 -3.11 27.14 -4.84
C LYS A 204 -1.99 27.42 -5.84
N GLY A 205 -1.75 26.43 -6.72
CA GLY A 205 -0.72 26.47 -7.76
C GLY A 205 0.69 26.17 -7.30
N LEU A 206 0.95 26.04 -5.97
CA LEU A 206 2.19 25.46 -5.50
C LEU A 206 2.27 24.03 -6.01
N GLY A 207 3.41 23.63 -6.57
CA GLY A 207 3.53 22.28 -7.09
C GLY A 207 4.91 21.94 -7.61
N THR A 208 5.03 20.73 -8.14
CA THR A 208 6.27 20.18 -8.69
C THR A 208 6.07 19.56 -10.06
N PHE A 209 7.07 19.73 -10.90
CA PHE A 209 7.28 18.97 -12.12
C PHE A 209 8.49 18.07 -11.93
N THR A 210 8.36 16.79 -12.24
CA THR A 210 9.40 15.78 -12.04
C THR A 210 9.66 15.03 -13.33
N ILE A 211 10.94 14.93 -13.71
CA ILE A 211 11.43 14.01 -14.73
C ILE A 211 12.09 12.83 -14.02
N GLN A 212 11.59 11.63 -14.29
CA GLN A 212 12.14 10.37 -13.80
C GLN A 212 12.97 9.72 -14.89
N TYR A 213 14.19 9.29 -14.56
CA TYR A 213 15.12 8.69 -15.52
C TYR A 213 15.12 7.15 -15.45
N ASP A 214 15.40 6.52 -16.56
CA ASP A 214 15.65 5.09 -16.61
C ASP A 214 17.15 4.79 -16.46
N SER A 215 17.73 5.21 -15.35
CA SER A 215 19.13 5.04 -14.98
C SER A 215 19.32 5.29 -13.49
N ALA A 216 20.56 5.18 -12.98
CA ALA A 216 20.91 5.54 -11.61
C ALA A 216 20.74 7.04 -11.29
N LYS A 217 20.61 7.88 -12.33
CA LYS A 217 20.44 9.32 -12.17
C LYS A 217 19.20 9.61 -11.31
N VAL A 218 19.38 10.46 -10.29
CA VAL A 218 18.27 10.95 -9.48
C VAL A 218 17.33 11.83 -10.31
N ASN A 219 16.05 11.85 -9.93
CA ASN A 219 15.03 12.61 -10.62
C ASN A 219 15.37 14.10 -10.66
N ASP A 220 15.08 14.75 -11.76
CA ASP A 220 15.05 16.21 -11.82
C ASP A 220 13.68 16.70 -11.35
N VAL A 221 13.69 17.54 -10.32
CA VAL A 221 12.46 18.08 -9.72
C VAL A 221 12.53 19.62 -9.75
N TRP A 222 11.49 20.23 -10.28
CA TRP A 222 11.28 21.69 -10.24
C TRP A 222 10.05 22.00 -9.41
N ALA A 223 10.21 22.89 -8.43
CA ALA A 223 9.09 23.44 -7.68
C ALA A 223 8.71 24.83 -8.21
N TYR A 224 7.43 25.06 -8.40
CA TYR A 224 6.88 26.39 -8.68
C TYR A 224 6.22 26.95 -7.43
N VAL A 225 6.60 28.17 -7.05
CA VAL A 225 6.07 28.89 -5.89
C VAL A 225 5.32 30.12 -6.37
N PRO A 226 3.96 30.11 -6.40
CA PRO A 226 3.14 31.19 -6.95
C PRO A 226 3.36 32.53 -6.28
N ALA A 227 3.53 32.55 -4.96
CA ALA A 227 3.73 33.80 -4.18
C ALA A 227 4.89 34.66 -4.68
N VAL A 228 5.94 34.00 -5.21
CA VAL A 228 7.11 34.69 -5.78
C VAL A 228 7.21 34.51 -7.30
N ARG A 229 6.26 33.80 -7.92
CA ARG A 229 6.20 33.48 -9.36
C ARG A 229 7.52 32.89 -9.89
N ARG A 230 8.18 32.08 -9.10
CA ARG A 230 9.49 31.52 -9.44
C ARG A 230 9.48 30.00 -9.46
N VAL A 231 10.26 29.48 -10.39
CA VAL A 231 10.62 28.06 -10.43
C VAL A 231 11.98 27.90 -9.76
N ARG A 232 12.10 26.85 -8.97
CA ARG A 232 13.39 26.40 -8.38
C ARG A 232 13.61 24.95 -8.70
N ARG A 233 14.78 24.60 -9.18
CA ARG A 233 15.22 23.20 -9.25
C ARG A 233 15.61 22.74 -7.85
N LEU A 234 15.08 21.61 -7.43
CA LEU A 234 15.43 21.00 -6.13
C LEU A 234 16.72 20.20 -6.26
N SER A 235 17.39 19.96 -5.13
CA SER A 235 18.61 19.17 -5.10
C SER A 235 18.38 17.70 -5.42
N GLY A 236 19.42 16.95 -5.81
CA GLY A 236 19.35 15.52 -6.08
C GLY A 236 18.95 14.65 -4.87
N GLY A 237 19.06 15.18 -3.62
CA GLY A 237 18.60 14.51 -2.40
C GLY A 237 17.10 14.65 -2.12
N ALA A 238 16.36 15.43 -2.94
CA ALA A 238 14.94 15.75 -2.71
C ALA A 238 14.01 14.52 -2.59
N TRP A 239 14.42 13.36 -3.07
CA TRP A 239 13.64 12.13 -2.90
C TRP A 239 13.54 11.65 -1.45
N MET A 240 14.45 12.13 -0.57
CA MET A 240 14.44 11.86 0.87
C MET A 240 13.78 12.98 1.69
N ASP A 241 13.40 14.09 1.03
CA ASP A 241 12.84 15.26 1.69
C ASP A 241 11.34 15.06 2.02
N PRO A 242 10.82 15.71 3.08
CA PRO A 242 9.41 15.73 3.38
C PRO A 242 8.58 16.37 2.26
N VAL A 243 7.39 15.85 2.04
CA VAL A 243 6.38 16.45 1.14
C VAL A 243 5.61 17.52 1.91
N GLY A 244 6.04 18.75 1.79
CA GLY A 244 5.42 19.88 2.50
C GLY A 244 5.40 19.68 4.02
N SER A 245 4.25 19.91 4.65
CA SER A 245 4.03 19.69 6.10
C SER A 245 3.51 18.28 6.43
N SER A 246 3.42 17.39 5.44
CA SER A 246 2.92 16.04 5.63
C SER A 246 3.90 15.14 6.39
N ASP A 247 3.45 13.95 6.79
CA ASP A 247 4.30 12.94 7.44
C ASP A 247 5.05 12.07 6.43
N GLN A 248 4.85 12.29 5.14
CA GLN A 248 5.51 11.50 4.10
C GLN A 248 6.77 12.18 3.57
N LEU A 249 7.77 11.37 3.28
CA LEU A 249 8.88 11.76 2.43
C LEU A 249 8.48 11.58 0.95
N GLN A 250 9.21 12.18 0.03
CA GLN A 250 9.03 11.89 -1.40
C GLN A 250 9.18 10.40 -1.72
N ASP A 251 10.03 9.70 -0.96
CA ASP A 251 10.22 8.25 -1.02
C ASP A 251 9.02 7.45 -0.46
N ASP A 252 8.15 8.06 0.31
CA ASP A 252 6.97 7.41 0.89
C ASP A 252 5.72 7.49 -0.03
N LEU A 253 5.82 8.17 -1.17
CA LEU A 253 4.76 8.15 -2.18
C LEU A 253 4.52 6.71 -2.61
N ASP A 254 3.25 6.26 -2.52
CA ASP A 254 2.88 4.86 -2.73
C ASP A 254 3.69 3.87 -1.85
N ILE A 255 4.12 4.31 -0.65
CA ILE A 255 4.95 3.59 0.34
C ILE A 255 6.42 3.45 -0.08
N PHE A 256 6.71 3.24 -1.35
CA PHE A 256 8.07 3.07 -1.86
C PHE A 256 8.19 3.67 -3.27
N ASN A 257 8.78 4.86 -3.38
CA ASN A 257 8.90 5.60 -4.63
C ASN A 257 10.34 5.71 -5.16
N ALA A 258 11.32 5.34 -4.35
CA ALA A 258 12.72 5.35 -4.76
C ALA A 258 12.97 4.38 -5.92
N ARG A 259 13.93 4.70 -6.79
CA ARG A 259 14.44 3.73 -7.74
C ARG A 259 15.18 2.62 -6.97
N PRO A 260 14.98 1.34 -7.30
CA PRO A 260 15.50 0.25 -6.48
C PRO A 260 17.01 0.32 -6.23
N CYS A 261 17.81 0.75 -7.19
CA CYS A 261 19.26 0.88 -7.04
C CYS A 261 19.74 2.03 -6.11
N TRP A 262 18.85 2.91 -5.67
CA TRP A 262 19.21 3.94 -4.69
C TRP A 262 19.28 3.39 -3.27
N TYR A 263 18.70 2.20 -3.07
CA TYR A 263 18.80 1.47 -1.81
C TYR A 263 19.97 0.49 -1.87
N PRO A 264 20.82 0.43 -0.82
CA PRO A 264 22.00 -0.42 -0.82
C PRO A 264 21.70 -1.93 -0.77
N GLY A 265 20.47 -2.33 -0.39
CA GLY A 265 20.14 -3.75 -0.39
C GLY A 265 18.72 -4.07 0.04
N TYR A 266 18.32 -5.29 -0.33
CA TYR A 266 17.00 -5.86 -0.04
C TYR A 266 17.14 -7.27 0.53
N LYS A 267 16.32 -7.60 1.51
CA LYS A 267 16.27 -8.93 2.11
C LYS A 267 14.84 -9.47 2.06
N MET A 268 14.66 -10.64 1.44
CA MET A 268 13.40 -11.38 1.51
C MET A 268 13.23 -11.97 2.90
N LEU A 269 12.22 -11.51 3.64
CA LEU A 269 11.87 -12.05 4.96
C LEU A 269 10.93 -13.25 4.85
N GLY A 270 10.24 -13.42 3.71
CA GLY A 270 9.36 -14.56 3.44
C GLY A 270 8.08 -14.15 2.74
N LYS A 271 7.14 -15.10 2.70
CA LYS A 271 5.75 -14.90 2.29
C LYS A 271 4.82 -15.08 3.48
N ARG A 272 3.72 -14.36 3.50
CA ARG A 272 2.64 -14.56 4.46
C ARG A 272 1.32 -14.03 3.92
N HIS A 273 0.20 -14.41 4.54
CA HIS A 273 -1.06 -13.71 4.34
C HIS A 273 -1.16 -12.55 5.33
N VAL A 274 -1.73 -11.43 4.86
CA VAL A 274 -2.10 -10.28 5.69
C VAL A 274 -3.51 -9.83 5.32
N LEU A 275 -4.22 -9.21 6.26
CA LEU A 275 -5.47 -8.52 5.97
C LEU A 275 -5.14 -7.20 5.27
N ALA A 276 -5.69 -6.97 4.07
CA ALA A 276 -5.47 -5.76 3.30
C ALA A 276 -6.75 -5.30 2.59
N VAL A 277 -6.84 -4.01 2.28
CA VAL A 277 -7.96 -3.43 1.54
C VAL A 277 -7.63 -3.40 0.07
N MET A 278 -8.21 -4.34 -0.69
CA MET A 278 -8.04 -4.41 -2.14
C MET A 278 -9.24 -3.87 -2.90
N HIS A 279 -10.44 -3.96 -2.32
CA HIS A 279 -11.68 -3.50 -2.89
C HIS A 279 -12.28 -2.41 -1.99
N SER A 280 -11.62 -1.24 -1.94
CA SER A 280 -12.05 -0.12 -1.10
C SER A 280 -13.49 0.30 -1.42
N LYS A 281 -14.24 0.59 -0.37
CA LYS A 281 -15.62 1.08 -0.45
C LYS A 281 -15.72 2.60 -0.65
N TYR A 282 -14.60 3.29 -0.71
CA TYR A 282 -14.54 4.76 -0.78
C TYR A 282 -14.12 5.30 -2.14
N PRO A 283 -14.70 4.84 -3.24
CA PRO A 283 -14.44 5.48 -4.53
C PRO A 283 -15.05 6.88 -4.61
N LEU A 284 -16.05 7.16 -3.76
CA LEU A 284 -16.87 8.36 -3.88
C LEU A 284 -17.01 9.05 -2.53
N TRP A 285 -16.52 10.28 -2.41
CA TRP A 285 -16.98 11.22 -1.43
C TRP A 285 -17.11 12.61 -2.04
N ASN A 286 -18.15 13.29 -1.64
CA ASN A 286 -18.35 14.69 -1.95
C ASN A 286 -18.25 15.46 -0.63
N THR A 287 -17.21 16.26 -0.50
CA THR A 287 -16.97 17.08 0.69
C THR A 287 -17.59 18.46 0.60
N GLN A 288 -18.15 18.84 -0.56
CA GLN A 288 -18.64 20.19 -0.81
C GLN A 288 -19.91 20.46 0.01
N GLY A 289 -19.90 21.51 0.83
CA GLY A 289 -21.04 21.93 1.63
C GLY A 289 -21.40 21.03 2.83
N LYS A 290 -20.57 20.03 3.16
CA LYS A 290 -20.80 19.14 4.30
C LYS A 290 -20.23 19.70 5.60
N ALA A 291 -20.87 19.36 6.72
CA ALA A 291 -20.31 19.57 8.05
C ALA A 291 -19.00 18.78 8.23
N ALA A 292 -18.17 19.19 9.18
CA ALA A 292 -16.85 18.57 9.38
C ALA A 292 -16.95 17.05 9.66
N GLU A 293 -17.95 16.61 10.41
CA GLU A 293 -18.19 15.21 10.75
C GLU A 293 -18.66 14.37 9.55
N GLU A 294 -19.31 15.00 8.57
CA GLU A 294 -19.80 14.36 7.35
C GLU A 294 -18.81 14.44 6.20
N LYS A 295 -17.79 15.30 6.35
CA LYS A 295 -16.80 15.59 5.31
C LYS A 295 -15.91 14.38 5.00
N TYR A 296 -15.53 13.66 6.04
CA TYR A 296 -14.69 12.46 5.94
C TYR A 296 -15.29 11.30 6.74
N PRO A 297 -16.41 10.72 6.28
CA PRO A 297 -17.10 9.65 7.02
C PRO A 297 -16.27 8.36 7.12
N VAL A 298 -15.19 8.26 6.36
CA VAL A 298 -14.21 7.17 6.44
C VAL A 298 -13.34 7.25 7.69
N LEU A 299 -13.13 8.45 8.22
CA LEU A 299 -12.30 8.69 9.40
C LEU A 299 -13.11 8.58 10.69
N GLU A 300 -12.51 8.04 11.75
CA GLU A 300 -13.11 8.11 13.08
C GLU A 300 -13.11 9.55 13.60
N ASN A 301 -14.25 9.95 14.23
CA ASN A 301 -14.39 11.25 14.88
C ASN A 301 -14.02 11.18 16.37
N LYS A 302 -12.89 10.54 16.69
CA LYS A 302 -12.31 10.46 18.04
C LYS A 302 -10.82 10.17 17.94
N PRO A 303 -10.03 10.49 18.98
CA PRO A 303 -8.61 10.15 18.99
C PRO A 303 -8.35 8.66 18.67
N PRO A 304 -7.37 8.37 17.83
CA PRO A 304 -6.41 9.29 17.23
C PRO A 304 -6.84 9.94 15.90
N TYR A 305 -8.10 9.91 15.51
CA TYR A 305 -8.75 10.51 14.34
C TYR A 305 -8.31 10.01 12.96
N TRP A 306 -7.19 9.30 12.84
CA TRP A 306 -6.67 8.82 11.54
C TRP A 306 -7.09 7.39 11.16
N ASN A 307 -7.87 6.69 12.00
CA ASN A 307 -8.30 5.35 11.68
C ASN A 307 -9.39 5.36 10.60
N MET A 308 -9.19 4.55 9.56
CA MET A 308 -10.15 4.31 8.49
C MET A 308 -10.85 2.96 8.74
N ASN A 309 -11.88 2.97 9.59
CA ASN A 309 -12.49 1.76 10.16
C ASN A 309 -13.61 1.12 9.31
N ASN A 310 -14.02 1.75 8.23
CA ASN A 310 -15.19 1.30 7.45
C ASN A 310 -14.82 0.55 6.16
N ASN A 311 -13.56 0.23 5.94
CA ASN A 311 -13.13 -0.57 4.80
C ASN A 311 -13.22 -2.06 5.10
N ASP A 312 -13.35 -2.86 4.06
CA ASP A 312 -13.29 -4.31 4.15
C ASP A 312 -11.84 -4.79 4.01
N PHE A 313 -11.42 -5.66 4.90
CA PHE A 313 -10.11 -6.28 4.90
C PHE A 313 -10.22 -7.72 4.45
N GLU A 314 -9.50 -8.08 3.41
CA GLU A 314 -9.45 -9.42 2.85
C GLU A 314 -8.06 -10.03 2.99
N PRO A 315 -7.92 -11.37 3.18
CA PRO A 315 -6.62 -12.03 3.18
C PRO A 315 -5.92 -11.87 1.82
N ARG A 316 -4.68 -11.36 1.84
CA ARG A 316 -3.81 -11.23 0.67
C ARG A 316 -2.46 -11.88 0.96
N GLU A 317 -1.99 -12.72 0.04
CA GLU A 317 -0.62 -13.23 0.14
C GLU A 317 0.38 -12.16 -0.31
N VAL A 318 1.40 -11.92 0.51
CA VAL A 318 2.41 -10.89 0.26
C VAL A 318 3.83 -11.42 0.42
N TYR A 319 4.75 -10.88 -0.36
CA TYR A 319 6.16 -10.88 -0.05
C TYR A 319 6.43 -9.87 1.06
N VAL A 320 7.24 -10.24 2.04
CA VAL A 320 7.72 -9.33 3.09
C VAL A 320 9.18 -9.04 2.83
N ILE A 321 9.50 -7.78 2.60
CA ILE A 321 10.84 -7.34 2.17
C ILE A 321 11.34 -6.27 3.13
N GLU A 322 12.54 -6.48 3.66
CA GLU A 322 13.31 -5.45 4.33
C GLU A 322 14.19 -4.73 3.31
N ALA A 323 14.01 -3.42 3.18
CA ALA A 323 14.79 -2.53 2.34
C ALA A 323 15.70 -1.67 3.22
N THR A 324 17.01 -1.85 3.10
CA THR A 324 18.03 -1.05 3.82
C THR A 324 18.19 0.29 3.13
N THR A 325 18.10 1.38 3.86
CA THR A 325 18.23 2.74 3.31
C THR A 325 19.70 3.20 3.27
N PRO A 326 20.04 4.17 2.40
CA PRO A 326 21.35 4.85 2.46
C PRO A 326 21.57 5.55 3.82
N SER A 327 22.81 5.82 4.15
CA SER A 327 23.21 6.42 5.45
C SER A 327 22.61 7.79 5.70
N GLU A 328 22.41 8.58 4.65
CA GLU A 328 21.84 9.94 4.66
C GLU A 328 20.32 9.95 4.75
N HIS A 329 19.66 8.82 4.52
CA HIS A 329 18.20 8.72 4.60
C HIS A 329 17.72 8.86 6.04
N PRO A 330 16.58 9.54 6.34
CA PRO A 330 16.03 9.66 7.70
C PRO A 330 15.71 8.31 8.35
N TYR A 331 15.34 7.30 7.56
CA TYR A 331 15.10 5.95 8.05
C TYR A 331 16.38 5.10 8.03
N SER A 332 16.44 4.08 8.90
CA SER A 332 17.46 3.04 8.83
C SER A 332 17.05 1.91 7.87
N LYS A 333 15.76 1.65 7.80
CA LYS A 333 15.16 0.63 6.91
C LYS A 333 13.66 0.86 6.73
N LYS A 334 13.11 0.26 5.69
CA LYS A 334 11.67 0.02 5.52
C LYS A 334 11.39 -1.48 5.48
N ILE A 335 10.24 -1.90 5.99
CA ILE A 335 9.67 -3.23 5.71
C ILE A 335 8.43 -2.99 4.84
N ILE A 336 8.36 -3.63 3.69
CA ILE A 336 7.25 -3.48 2.75
C ILE A 336 6.56 -4.82 2.52
N TYR A 337 5.24 -4.76 2.34
CA TYR A 337 4.36 -5.91 2.13
C TYR A 337 3.76 -5.83 0.74
N VAL A 338 4.32 -6.59 -0.19
CA VAL A 338 4.02 -6.53 -1.64
C VAL A 338 3.17 -7.72 -2.04
N ASP A 339 2.02 -7.51 -2.68
CA ASP A 339 1.14 -8.57 -3.18
C ASP A 339 1.91 -9.53 -4.10
N THR A 340 1.65 -10.85 -3.97
CA THR A 340 2.37 -11.85 -4.75
C THR A 340 1.84 -12.01 -6.18
N LYS A 341 0.63 -11.55 -6.47
CA LYS A 341 -0.02 -11.72 -7.78
C LYS A 341 0.22 -10.58 -8.75
N PHE A 342 0.45 -9.37 -8.24
CA PHE A 342 0.73 -8.17 -9.02
C PHE A 342 1.45 -7.13 -8.15
N PRO A 343 2.19 -6.18 -8.74
CA PRO A 343 2.99 -5.23 -7.98
C PRO A 343 2.10 -4.20 -7.29
N ARG A 344 1.71 -4.50 -6.06
CA ARG A 344 1.01 -3.60 -5.14
C ARG A 344 1.58 -3.71 -3.74
N ILE A 345 1.98 -2.59 -3.15
CA ILE A 345 2.38 -2.53 -1.75
C ILE A 345 1.14 -2.18 -0.92
N HIS A 346 0.79 -3.03 0.04
CA HIS A 346 -0.33 -2.78 0.95
C HIS A 346 0.09 -2.03 2.19
N TYR A 347 1.26 -2.37 2.74
CA TYR A 347 1.79 -1.80 3.97
C TYR A 347 3.27 -1.51 3.88
N GLY A 348 3.69 -0.54 4.67
CA GLY A 348 5.09 -0.22 4.94
C GLY A 348 5.30 0.11 6.41
N GLU A 349 6.46 -0.26 6.91
CA GLU A 349 6.94 0.13 8.24
C GLU A 349 8.28 0.85 8.06
N ALA A 350 8.43 2.01 8.65
CA ALA A 350 9.69 2.73 8.65
C ALA A 350 10.30 2.78 10.05
N TYR A 351 11.60 2.64 10.11
CA TYR A 351 12.39 2.63 11.35
C TYR A 351 13.39 3.77 11.33
N ASN A 352 13.52 4.49 12.45
CA ASN A 352 14.47 5.59 12.57
C ASN A 352 15.93 5.10 12.56
N ARG A 353 16.89 6.02 12.59
CA ARG A 353 18.33 5.69 12.55
C ARG A 353 18.83 4.90 13.77
N LYS A 354 18.04 4.84 14.86
CA LYS A 354 18.34 3.98 16.03
C LYS A 354 17.74 2.58 15.88
N GLY A 355 17.01 2.31 14.79
CA GLY A 355 16.30 1.04 14.57
C GLY A 355 14.96 0.94 15.30
N GLU A 356 14.46 2.03 15.87
CA GLU A 356 13.17 2.10 16.53
C GLU A 356 12.05 2.28 15.50
N PHE A 357 10.91 1.60 15.71
CA PHE A 357 9.73 1.77 14.87
C PHE A 357 9.24 3.23 14.91
N TRP A 358 9.02 3.81 13.75
CA TRP A 358 8.68 5.23 13.63
C TRP A 358 7.34 5.44 12.94
N LYS A 359 7.17 4.91 11.70
CA LYS A 359 5.97 5.15 10.90
C LYS A 359 5.34 3.85 10.44
N PHE A 360 4.01 3.87 10.38
CA PHE A 360 3.22 2.85 9.70
C PHE A 360 2.56 3.49 8.48
N MET A 361 2.61 2.78 7.36
CA MET A 361 2.06 3.21 6.09
C MET A 361 1.07 2.16 5.61
N GLU A 362 -0.10 2.58 5.17
CA GLU A 362 -1.11 1.71 4.58
C GLU A 362 -1.70 2.33 3.33
N TRP A 363 -1.93 1.51 2.30
CA TRP A 363 -2.63 1.91 1.10
C TRP A 363 -3.82 0.99 0.81
N HIS A 364 -4.96 1.62 0.57
CA HIS A 364 -6.20 0.97 0.18
C HIS A 364 -6.37 1.05 -1.32
N SER A 365 -6.69 -0.09 -1.95
CA SER A 365 -6.75 -0.21 -3.39
C SER A 365 -8.19 -0.32 -3.89
N TYR A 366 -8.38 0.05 -5.14
CA TYR A 366 -9.63 -0.06 -5.87
C TYR A 366 -9.36 -0.49 -7.32
N PRO A 367 -9.80 -1.69 -7.75
CA PRO A 367 -9.75 -2.10 -9.14
C PRO A 367 -10.65 -1.21 -9.98
N GLY A 368 -10.08 -0.55 -10.97
CA GLY A 368 -10.77 0.41 -11.84
C GLY A 368 -10.68 0.03 -13.30
N LYS A 369 -11.21 0.91 -14.15
CA LYS A 369 -11.17 0.79 -15.60
C LYS A 369 -10.96 2.15 -16.23
N GLY A 370 -9.97 2.25 -17.13
CA GLY A 370 -9.68 3.44 -17.91
C GLY A 370 -10.73 3.70 -18.99
N GLU A 371 -10.66 4.89 -19.58
CA GLU A 371 -11.56 5.30 -20.68
C GLU A 371 -11.34 4.44 -21.94
N ASP A 372 -10.11 3.96 -22.15
CA ASP A 372 -9.73 3.03 -23.23
C ASP A 372 -10.08 1.56 -22.94
N GLY A 373 -10.62 1.28 -21.75
CA GLY A 373 -10.95 -0.07 -21.31
C GLY A 373 -9.85 -0.76 -20.51
N PHE A 374 -8.68 -0.16 -20.32
CA PHE A 374 -7.57 -0.69 -19.52
C PHE A 374 -8.01 -0.97 -18.08
N LEU A 375 -7.70 -2.17 -17.57
CA LEU A 375 -7.98 -2.54 -16.19
C LEU A 375 -6.84 -2.09 -15.28
N ASP A 376 -7.11 -1.08 -14.45
CA ASP A 376 -6.14 -0.48 -13.55
C ASP A 376 -6.36 -0.86 -12.08
N ILE A 377 -5.37 -0.60 -11.25
CA ILE A 377 -5.46 -0.71 -9.79
C ILE A 377 -5.15 0.66 -9.19
N ARG A 378 -6.19 1.36 -8.79
CA ARG A 378 -6.12 2.71 -8.23
C ARG A 378 -5.84 2.69 -6.74
N THR A 379 -5.20 3.73 -6.25
CA THR A 379 -5.16 4.03 -4.83
C THR A 379 -6.44 4.78 -4.46
N ALA A 380 -7.25 4.23 -3.56
CA ALA A 380 -8.47 4.88 -3.07
C ALA A 380 -8.18 5.77 -1.85
N GLY A 381 -7.15 5.42 -1.09
CA GLY A 381 -6.72 6.15 0.09
C GLY A 381 -5.64 5.41 0.84
N GLY A 382 -5.21 5.98 1.94
CA GLY A 382 -4.18 5.40 2.79
C GLY A 382 -3.77 6.35 3.89
N ALA A 383 -2.91 5.90 4.76
CA ALA A 383 -2.38 6.71 5.84
C ALA A 383 -0.87 6.49 6.01
N ILE A 384 -0.18 7.57 6.31
CA ILE A 384 1.17 7.54 6.86
C ILE A 384 1.08 8.12 8.27
N ILE A 385 1.31 7.27 9.26
CA ILE A 385 1.18 7.60 10.67
C ILE A 385 2.56 7.70 11.28
N ASP A 386 2.89 8.87 11.81
CA ASP A 386 4.13 9.15 12.53
C ASP A 386 3.86 9.05 14.04
N PHE A 387 4.24 7.91 14.63
CA PHE A 387 4.00 7.65 16.04
C PHE A 387 4.92 8.45 16.98
N GLN A 388 6.06 8.95 16.48
CA GLN A 388 6.94 9.81 17.28
C GLN A 388 6.38 11.22 17.41
N ARG A 389 5.65 11.70 16.39
CA ARG A 389 4.99 13.00 16.40
C ARG A 389 3.53 12.96 16.85
N ASN A 390 2.95 11.78 17.04
CA ASN A 390 1.52 11.57 17.24
C ASN A 390 0.69 12.28 16.15
N HIS A 391 1.07 12.10 14.89
CA HIS A 391 0.53 12.81 13.74
C HIS A 391 0.35 11.86 12.56
N ALA A 392 -0.60 12.16 11.67
CA ALA A 392 -0.81 11.37 10.46
C ALA A 392 -1.17 12.25 9.27
N THR A 393 -0.75 11.79 8.10
CA THR A 393 -1.25 12.25 6.81
C THR A 393 -2.12 11.15 6.22
N VAL A 394 -3.42 11.40 6.14
CA VAL A 394 -4.36 10.50 5.48
C VAL A 394 -4.62 11.00 4.07
N SER A 395 -4.29 10.16 3.10
CA SER A 395 -4.53 10.42 1.68
C SER A 395 -5.88 9.85 1.30
N LEU A 396 -6.71 10.68 0.69
CA LEU A 396 -8.03 10.30 0.21
C LEU A 396 -8.16 10.69 -1.25
N ILE A 397 -8.54 9.72 -2.10
CA ILE A 397 -8.60 9.91 -3.55
C ILE A 397 -10.01 9.58 -4.04
N ASP A 398 -10.62 10.54 -4.73
CA ASP A 398 -11.88 10.28 -5.43
C ASP A 398 -11.60 9.47 -6.70
N THR A 399 -11.72 8.14 -6.56
CA THR A 399 -11.45 7.21 -7.67
C THR A 399 -12.46 7.31 -8.81
N SER A 400 -13.61 7.96 -8.60
CA SER A 400 -14.59 8.22 -9.67
C SER A 400 -14.11 9.30 -10.66
N THR A 401 -13.25 10.20 -10.20
CA THR A 401 -12.65 11.26 -11.03
C THR A 401 -11.31 10.86 -11.62
N TRP A 402 -10.73 9.76 -11.15
CA TRP A 402 -9.47 9.23 -11.65
C TRP A 402 -9.59 8.84 -13.13
N LYS A 403 -8.66 9.33 -13.94
CA LYS A 403 -8.59 9.04 -15.37
C LYS A 403 -7.35 8.22 -15.68
N THR A 404 -7.56 7.05 -16.28
CA THR A 404 -6.49 6.21 -16.80
C THR A 404 -6.55 6.22 -18.32
N ASN A 405 -5.42 6.48 -18.95
CA ASN A 405 -5.27 6.59 -20.40
C ASN A 405 -6.29 7.52 -21.07
N PRO A 406 -6.56 8.73 -20.54
CA PRO A 406 -7.47 9.65 -21.21
C PRO A 406 -6.95 10.02 -22.60
N PRO A 407 -7.84 10.11 -23.61
CA PRO A 407 -7.42 10.39 -24.96
C PRO A 407 -6.84 11.82 -25.11
N GLY A 408 -5.87 11.98 -26.02
CA GLY A 408 -5.33 13.29 -26.39
C GLY A 408 -4.24 13.85 -25.47
N VAL A 409 -3.94 13.21 -24.35
CA VAL A 409 -2.87 13.65 -23.44
C VAL A 409 -1.50 13.29 -24.03
N LYS A 410 -0.62 14.27 -24.12
CA LYS A 410 0.73 14.14 -24.67
C LYS A 410 1.78 14.42 -23.60
N GLU A 411 3.00 13.97 -23.83
CA GLU A 411 4.15 14.23 -22.95
C GLU A 411 4.40 15.70 -22.68
N THR A 412 4.12 16.57 -23.69
CA THR A 412 4.27 18.03 -23.61
C THR A 412 3.31 18.69 -22.64
N ASP A 413 2.18 18.02 -22.34
CA ASP A 413 1.19 18.50 -21.38
C ASP A 413 1.69 18.33 -19.94
N ILE A 414 2.68 17.45 -19.73
CA ILE A 414 3.32 17.23 -18.44
C ILE A 414 4.69 17.90 -18.49
N SER A 415 4.69 19.20 -18.18
CA SER A 415 5.85 20.06 -18.35
C SER A 415 5.93 21.14 -17.28
N LEU A 416 7.08 21.79 -17.19
CA LEU A 416 7.29 22.96 -16.35
C LEU A 416 6.36 24.14 -16.74
N GLN A 417 6.08 24.29 -18.04
CA GLN A 417 5.14 25.30 -18.53
C GLN A 417 3.72 25.03 -18.02
N SER A 418 3.30 23.75 -18.03
CA SER A 418 1.98 23.34 -17.51
C SER A 418 1.88 23.60 -15.99
N LEU A 419 2.95 23.33 -15.24
CA LEU A 419 3.02 23.65 -13.82
C LEU A 419 2.84 25.16 -13.57
N GLN A 420 3.53 25.99 -14.33
CA GLN A 420 3.43 27.45 -14.21
C GLN A 420 2.03 27.96 -14.61
N ALA A 421 1.39 27.33 -15.60
CA ALA A 421 0.03 27.67 -16.02
C ALA A 421 -1.00 27.32 -14.94
N ALA A 422 -0.87 26.20 -14.27
CA ALA A 422 -1.73 25.78 -13.15
C ALA A 422 -1.64 26.73 -11.94
N GLY A 423 -0.53 27.45 -11.80
CA GLY A 423 -0.29 28.42 -10.73
C GLY A 423 -0.78 29.85 -11.02
N LYS A 424 -1.38 30.08 -12.16
CA LYS A 424 -2.01 31.36 -12.52
C LYS A 424 -3.52 31.31 -12.27
#